data_a39a016f1b1ba60cb289638b11978e7f
#
_entry.id   a39a016f1b1ba60cb289638b11978e7f
#
_cell.length_a   1.000
_cell.length_b   1.000
_cell.length_c   1.000
_cell.angle_alpha   90.00
_cell.angle_beta   90.00
_cell.angle_gamma   90.00
#
_symmetry.space_group_name_H-M   'P 1'
#
loop_
_entity.id
_entity.type
_entity.pdbx_description
1 polymer ?
#
loop_
_entity_poly.entity_id
_entity_poly.type
_entity_poly.pdbx_seq_one_letter_code
_entity_poly.pdbx_strand_id
1 'polypeptide(L)'
;MEIHVVKRGDTLYSVGRMHGVAPGLIARCNGLREPYRLAVGQSLLILRPLLTYTVRAGDSLYSIARQFSVTVQTLYRNNPNLGGSSRIYPGQVLVIRLEEEKNRPLALNGYAYPFVSPAVLRGILPYAGYLAPFTYGITAQGGLFDLNDTELLALAEEYGTTPLMHLSTLTENGSFSSLRAEEVLLDPEKAENLIEETARTMQRKGYAGVDVDFEFLGAPLAEAYADFVGALRQTVSRLGGIVIAALAPKTSADQPGILYEGHDYAKLARNADYVLVMSYGYTQFAHTPECLENQGKMRDSICISRLMDRLFQKAHGKRTIWQRTKSCVFYITDGICKERGV
;
A
#
# COMPACT_ATOMS: atom_id res chain seq x y z
N MET A 1 1.09 -16.22 -15.90
CA MET A 1 0.31 -16.26 -14.63
C MET A 1 -1.05 -16.84 -14.93
N GLU A 2 -1.41 -17.88 -14.26
CA GLU A 2 -2.68 -18.58 -14.45
C GLU A 2 -3.43 -18.63 -13.10
N ILE A 3 -4.74 -18.49 -13.14
CA ILE A 3 -5.59 -18.63 -11.96
C ILE A 3 -6.40 -19.91 -12.14
N HIS A 4 -6.22 -20.85 -11.21
CA HIS A 4 -7.06 -22.03 -11.11
C HIS A 4 -8.17 -21.82 -10.09
N VAL A 5 -9.42 -21.99 -10.49
CA VAL A 5 -10.55 -21.94 -9.56
C VAL A 5 -10.86 -23.36 -9.10
N VAL A 6 -10.73 -23.59 -7.79
CA VAL A 6 -10.90 -24.90 -7.16
C VAL A 6 -12.29 -25.46 -7.40
N LYS A 7 -12.36 -26.70 -7.89
CA LYS A 7 -13.59 -27.44 -8.15
C LYS A 7 -13.76 -28.57 -7.11
N ARG A 8 -14.96 -29.11 -7.04
CA ARG A 8 -15.24 -30.29 -6.16
C ARG A 8 -14.34 -31.45 -6.54
N GLY A 9 -13.61 -31.99 -5.57
CA GLY A 9 -12.65 -33.07 -5.74
C GLY A 9 -11.21 -32.64 -6.04
N ASP A 10 -10.96 -31.33 -6.20
CA ASP A 10 -9.60 -30.84 -6.34
C ASP A 10 -8.82 -30.97 -5.04
N THR A 11 -7.56 -31.33 -5.20
CA THR A 11 -6.52 -31.30 -4.17
C THR A 11 -5.31 -30.53 -4.71
N LEU A 12 -4.44 -30.01 -3.85
CA LEU A 12 -3.21 -29.39 -4.32
C LEU A 12 -2.41 -30.33 -5.23
N TYR A 13 -2.48 -31.63 -4.97
CA TYR A 13 -1.77 -32.64 -5.76
C TYR A 13 -2.38 -32.79 -7.17
N SER A 14 -3.71 -32.87 -7.28
CA SER A 14 -4.37 -32.96 -8.58
C SER A 14 -4.19 -31.68 -9.40
N VAL A 15 -4.29 -30.49 -8.75
CA VAL A 15 -4.05 -29.20 -9.37
C VAL A 15 -2.58 -29.08 -9.83
N GLY A 16 -1.63 -29.47 -8.97
CA GLY A 16 -0.20 -29.47 -9.31
C GLY A 16 0.11 -30.32 -10.52
N ARG A 17 -0.46 -31.53 -10.59
CA ARG A 17 -0.29 -32.44 -11.74
C ARG A 17 -0.93 -31.89 -13.02
N MET A 18 -2.11 -31.27 -12.91
CA MET A 18 -2.82 -30.64 -14.02
C MET A 18 -2.00 -29.52 -14.66
N HIS A 19 -1.34 -28.69 -13.85
CA HIS A 19 -0.58 -27.52 -14.30
C HIS A 19 0.93 -27.77 -14.45
N GLY A 20 1.42 -28.98 -14.13
CA GLY A 20 2.85 -29.28 -14.17
C GLY A 20 3.68 -28.55 -13.12
N VAL A 21 3.07 -28.17 -11.98
CA VAL A 21 3.69 -27.39 -10.91
C VAL A 21 3.70 -28.19 -9.61
N ALA A 22 4.84 -28.16 -8.89
CA ALA A 22 4.94 -28.86 -7.61
C ALA A 22 3.86 -28.36 -6.62
N PRO A 23 3.09 -29.25 -5.97
CA PRO A 23 2.02 -28.86 -5.03
C PRO A 23 2.51 -27.92 -3.93
N GLY A 24 3.70 -28.17 -3.39
CA GLY A 24 4.33 -27.31 -2.38
C GLY A 24 4.64 -25.89 -2.88
N LEU A 25 4.90 -25.69 -4.17
CA LEU A 25 5.07 -24.34 -4.73
C LEU A 25 3.71 -23.63 -4.80
N ILE A 26 2.67 -24.32 -5.26
CA ILE A 26 1.30 -23.77 -5.27
C ILE A 26 0.91 -23.36 -3.85
N ALA A 27 1.14 -24.25 -2.85
CA ALA A 27 0.84 -23.93 -1.45
C ALA A 27 1.55 -22.63 -0.99
N ARG A 28 2.85 -22.53 -1.24
CA ARG A 28 3.65 -21.36 -0.83
C ARG A 28 3.21 -20.07 -1.51
N CYS A 29 2.98 -20.11 -2.83
CA CYS A 29 2.56 -18.92 -3.58
C CYS A 29 1.15 -18.43 -3.20
N ASN A 30 0.34 -19.31 -2.59
CA ASN A 30 -1.03 -18.99 -2.15
C ASN A 30 -1.18 -18.90 -0.62
N GLY A 31 -0.08 -18.92 0.14
CA GLY A 31 -0.11 -18.82 1.59
C GLY A 31 -0.85 -19.96 2.29
N LEU A 32 -0.96 -21.12 1.65
CA LEU A 32 -1.66 -22.27 2.22
C LEU A 32 -0.78 -22.99 3.24
N ARG A 33 -1.38 -23.35 4.39
CA ARG A 33 -0.73 -24.09 5.48
C ARG A 33 -1.25 -25.52 5.52
N GLU A 34 -0.45 -26.44 6.02
CA GLU A 34 -0.91 -27.82 6.27
C GLU A 34 -1.96 -27.87 7.38
N PRO A 35 -2.96 -28.75 7.28
CA PRO A 35 -3.27 -29.62 6.15
C PRO A 35 -3.95 -28.81 5.03
N TYR A 36 -3.38 -28.76 3.85
CA TYR A 36 -3.79 -27.94 2.72
C TYR A 36 -5.27 -28.15 2.33
N ARG A 37 -6.16 -27.47 3.02
CA ARG A 37 -7.60 -27.52 2.75
C ARG A 37 -7.94 -26.51 1.66
N LEU A 38 -8.56 -26.97 0.58
CA LEU A 38 -9.06 -26.14 -0.49
C LEU A 38 -10.58 -26.00 -0.37
N ALA A 39 -11.08 -24.79 -0.58
CA ALA A 39 -12.51 -24.51 -0.67
C ALA A 39 -12.92 -24.45 -2.14
N VAL A 40 -14.07 -25.06 -2.49
CA VAL A 40 -14.65 -24.94 -3.83
C VAL A 40 -14.91 -23.45 -4.14
N GLY A 41 -14.48 -22.99 -5.31
CA GLY A 41 -14.51 -21.58 -5.71
C GLY A 41 -13.28 -20.77 -5.29
N GLN A 42 -12.38 -21.32 -4.48
CA GLN A 42 -11.11 -20.66 -4.13
C GLN A 42 -10.26 -20.48 -5.38
N SER A 43 -9.71 -19.27 -5.57
CA SER A 43 -8.74 -19.01 -6.63
C SER A 43 -7.33 -19.31 -6.16
N LEU A 44 -6.61 -20.09 -6.94
CA LEU A 44 -5.21 -20.43 -6.73
C LEU A 44 -4.34 -19.79 -7.82
N LEU A 45 -3.32 -19.04 -7.41
CA LEU A 45 -2.29 -18.53 -8.29
C LEU A 45 -1.34 -19.67 -8.67
N ILE A 46 -1.21 -19.92 -9.96
CA ILE A 46 -0.32 -20.94 -10.51
C ILE A 46 0.85 -20.22 -11.19
N LEU A 47 2.04 -20.37 -10.62
CA LEU A 47 3.29 -19.85 -11.16
C LEU A 47 4.17 -21.01 -11.61
N ARG A 48 4.66 -20.97 -12.86
CA ARG A 48 5.55 -22.00 -13.42
C ARG A 48 6.99 -21.53 -13.35
N PRO A 49 7.88 -22.27 -12.67
CA PRO A 49 9.31 -21.98 -12.70
C PRO A 49 9.89 -22.23 -14.11
N LEU A 50 10.55 -21.22 -14.66
CA LEU A 50 11.36 -21.36 -15.87
C LEU A 50 12.78 -21.82 -15.52
N LEU A 51 13.32 -21.31 -14.41
CA LEU A 51 14.67 -21.61 -13.95
C LEU A 51 14.68 -21.77 -12.44
N THR A 52 15.24 -22.86 -11.96
CA THR A 52 15.49 -23.13 -10.55
C THR A 52 16.98 -23.36 -10.30
N TYR A 53 17.41 -23.14 -9.04
CA TYR A 53 18.76 -23.39 -8.60
C TYR A 53 18.77 -24.12 -7.26
N THR A 54 19.59 -25.14 -7.12
CA THR A 54 19.81 -25.80 -5.83
C THR A 54 21.00 -25.16 -5.13
N VAL A 55 20.74 -24.59 -3.95
CA VAL A 55 21.72 -23.90 -3.12
C VAL A 55 22.87 -24.85 -2.75
N ARG A 56 24.09 -24.38 -2.87
CA ARG A 56 25.34 -25.08 -2.50
C ARG A 56 25.94 -24.48 -1.25
N ALA A 57 26.87 -25.21 -0.64
CA ALA A 57 27.64 -24.69 0.50
C ALA A 57 28.43 -23.44 0.08
N GLY A 58 28.34 -22.36 0.88
CA GLY A 58 28.99 -21.08 0.60
C GLY A 58 28.13 -20.10 -0.21
N ASP A 59 26.97 -20.52 -0.71
CA ASP A 59 26.05 -19.61 -1.42
C ASP A 59 25.39 -18.59 -0.48
N SER A 60 25.12 -17.44 -1.03
CA SER A 60 24.26 -16.40 -0.47
C SER A 60 23.22 -15.95 -1.51
N LEU A 61 22.12 -15.34 -1.07
CA LEU A 61 21.15 -14.77 -2.03
C LEU A 61 21.83 -13.75 -2.95
N TYR A 62 22.81 -13.00 -2.45
CA TYR A 62 23.56 -12.03 -3.24
C TYR A 62 24.42 -12.72 -4.33
N SER A 63 25.19 -13.78 -3.97
CA SER A 63 26.01 -14.50 -4.95
C SER A 63 25.16 -15.18 -6.03
N ILE A 64 24.02 -15.78 -5.63
CA ILE A 64 23.07 -16.40 -6.56
C ILE A 64 22.42 -15.35 -7.47
N ALA A 65 21.96 -14.22 -6.91
CA ALA A 65 21.36 -13.13 -7.69
C ALA A 65 22.34 -12.62 -8.76
N ARG A 66 23.60 -12.41 -8.37
CA ARG A 66 24.68 -11.99 -9.28
C ARG A 66 24.96 -13.04 -10.35
N GLN A 67 25.05 -14.31 -9.99
CA GLN A 67 25.30 -15.42 -10.92
C GLN A 67 24.25 -15.50 -12.04
N PHE A 68 22.97 -15.27 -11.69
CA PHE A 68 21.87 -15.40 -12.64
C PHE A 68 21.39 -14.04 -13.21
N SER A 69 22.10 -12.94 -12.93
CA SER A 69 21.74 -11.59 -13.38
C SER A 69 20.29 -11.22 -13.01
N VAL A 70 19.91 -11.49 -11.77
CA VAL A 70 18.64 -11.07 -11.16
C VAL A 70 18.94 -10.26 -9.89
N THR A 71 17.94 -9.57 -9.35
CA THR A 71 18.09 -8.87 -8.06
C THR A 71 17.77 -9.81 -6.90
N VAL A 72 18.28 -9.52 -5.70
CA VAL A 72 17.90 -10.21 -4.46
C VAL A 72 16.39 -10.09 -4.22
N GLN A 73 15.80 -8.92 -4.52
CA GLN A 73 14.36 -8.72 -4.48
C GLN A 73 13.59 -9.71 -5.37
N THR A 74 14.12 -9.98 -6.57
CA THR A 74 13.52 -10.99 -7.46
C THR A 74 13.54 -12.37 -6.83
N LEU A 75 14.64 -12.74 -6.15
CA LEU A 75 14.71 -14.01 -5.42
C LEU A 75 13.71 -14.07 -4.29
N TYR A 76 13.53 -13.00 -3.50
CA TYR A 76 12.50 -12.96 -2.47
C TYR A 76 11.09 -13.12 -3.05
N ARG A 77 10.77 -12.37 -4.11
CA ARG A 77 9.45 -12.42 -4.78
C ARG A 77 9.12 -13.79 -5.33
N ASN A 78 10.11 -14.47 -5.92
CA ASN A 78 9.92 -15.79 -6.51
C ASN A 78 9.89 -16.92 -5.45
N ASN A 79 10.36 -16.62 -4.22
CA ASN A 79 10.49 -17.58 -3.13
C ASN A 79 9.85 -17.06 -1.83
N PRO A 80 8.52 -16.92 -1.77
CA PRO A 80 7.82 -16.35 -0.62
C PRO A 80 8.07 -17.12 0.69
N ASN A 81 8.48 -18.39 0.60
CA ASN A 81 8.87 -19.20 1.75
C ASN A 81 10.13 -18.71 2.48
N LEU A 82 10.92 -17.80 1.87
CA LEU A 82 12.02 -17.13 2.55
C LEU A 82 11.50 -16.14 3.62
N GLY A 83 10.25 -15.68 3.49
CA GLY A 83 9.66 -14.73 4.43
C GLY A 83 10.49 -13.45 4.60
N GLY A 84 11.19 -13.02 3.52
CA GLY A 84 12.15 -11.93 3.55
C GLY A 84 13.50 -12.25 4.22
N SER A 85 13.69 -13.45 4.77
CA SER A 85 14.96 -13.84 5.37
C SER A 85 16.03 -14.11 4.32
N SER A 86 17.24 -13.63 4.58
CA SER A 86 18.41 -13.94 3.74
C SER A 86 19.00 -15.33 3.99
N ARG A 87 18.51 -16.08 4.98
CA ARG A 87 19.00 -17.41 5.31
C ARG A 87 18.56 -18.44 4.27
N ILE A 88 19.54 -19.10 3.68
CA ILE A 88 19.37 -20.22 2.76
C ILE A 88 20.27 -21.38 3.21
N TYR A 89 19.90 -22.60 2.80
CA TYR A 89 20.59 -23.82 3.22
C TYR A 89 21.01 -24.65 2.01
N PRO A 90 22.16 -25.34 2.05
CA PRO A 90 22.54 -26.29 1.01
C PRO A 90 21.44 -27.34 0.76
N GLY A 91 21.16 -27.60 -0.52
CA GLY A 91 20.06 -28.46 -0.95
C GLY A 91 18.70 -27.77 -1.11
N GLN A 92 18.54 -26.55 -0.63
CA GLN A 92 17.32 -25.76 -0.83
C GLN A 92 17.16 -25.39 -2.31
N VAL A 93 15.97 -25.59 -2.88
CA VAL A 93 15.66 -25.20 -4.25
C VAL A 93 15.04 -23.81 -4.27
N LEU A 94 15.67 -22.89 -5.01
CA LEU A 94 15.17 -21.54 -5.24
C LEU A 94 14.65 -21.41 -6.69
N VAL A 95 13.51 -20.73 -6.83
CA VAL A 95 13.01 -20.29 -8.14
C VAL A 95 13.73 -19.01 -8.52
N ILE A 96 14.49 -19.06 -9.61
CA ILE A 96 15.26 -17.91 -10.12
C ILE A 96 14.40 -17.08 -11.08
N ARG A 97 13.71 -17.76 -12.02
CA ARG A 97 12.83 -17.12 -13.01
C ARG A 97 11.55 -17.90 -13.16
N LEU A 98 10.47 -17.16 -13.40
CA LEU A 98 9.16 -17.70 -13.79
C LEU A 98 8.97 -17.58 -15.30
N GLU A 99 8.09 -18.41 -15.88
CA GLU A 99 7.80 -18.45 -17.33
C GLU A 99 7.17 -17.18 -17.89
N GLU A 100 6.85 -16.19 -17.04
CA GLU A 100 6.03 -15.06 -17.44
C GLU A 100 6.82 -13.80 -17.76
N GLU A 101 6.43 -13.12 -18.84
CA GLU A 101 6.79 -11.73 -19.07
C GLU A 101 6.04 -10.81 -18.10
N LYS A 102 6.77 -9.83 -17.57
CA LYS A 102 6.18 -8.79 -16.73
C LYS A 102 5.35 -7.85 -17.61
N ASN A 103 4.04 -7.92 -17.50
CA ASN A 103 3.14 -7.11 -18.32
C ASN A 103 3.17 -5.62 -17.99
N ARG A 104 3.34 -5.25 -16.71
CA ARG A 104 3.37 -3.85 -16.25
C ARG A 104 4.10 -3.72 -14.91
N PRO A 105 4.79 -2.60 -14.67
CA PRO A 105 5.22 -2.25 -13.33
C PRO A 105 3.99 -1.97 -12.45
N LEU A 106 3.99 -2.49 -11.24
CA LEU A 106 3.00 -2.23 -10.20
C LEU A 106 3.73 -1.66 -8.99
N ALA A 107 3.34 -0.48 -8.53
CA ALA A 107 3.78 0.05 -7.26
C ALA A 107 2.74 -0.31 -6.18
N LEU A 108 3.19 -1.04 -5.16
CA LEU A 108 2.40 -1.32 -3.97
C LEU A 108 2.81 -0.32 -2.88
N ASN A 109 1.83 0.38 -2.30
CA ASN A 109 2.03 1.20 -1.12
C ASN A 109 1.48 0.47 0.11
N GLY A 110 2.27 0.39 1.17
CA GLY A 110 1.87 -0.22 2.43
C GLY A 110 1.95 0.75 3.59
N TYR A 111 0.90 0.82 4.40
CA TYR A 111 0.91 1.52 5.68
C TYR A 111 1.32 0.56 6.79
N ALA A 112 2.23 0.98 7.65
CA ALA A 112 2.69 0.16 8.77
C ALA A 112 2.72 0.96 10.07
N TYR A 113 2.09 0.42 11.12
CA TYR A 113 2.24 0.96 12.46
C TYR A 113 3.65 0.72 12.99
N PRO A 114 4.20 1.65 13.82
CA PRO A 114 5.54 1.49 14.41
C PRO A 114 5.73 0.21 15.23
N PHE A 115 4.65 -0.36 15.74
CA PHE A 115 4.66 -1.59 16.54
C PHE A 115 4.44 -2.87 15.73
N VAL A 116 4.41 -2.80 14.38
CA VAL A 116 4.29 -3.98 13.53
C VAL A 116 5.50 -4.91 13.74
N SER A 117 5.27 -6.21 13.78
CA SER A 117 6.36 -7.17 13.93
C SER A 117 7.33 -7.09 12.73
N PRO A 118 8.65 -6.96 12.98
CA PRO A 118 9.66 -6.98 11.92
C PRO A 118 9.57 -8.21 11.00
N ALA A 119 9.15 -9.36 11.53
CA ALA A 119 8.98 -10.58 10.75
C ALA A 119 7.85 -10.46 9.71
N VAL A 120 6.74 -9.82 10.08
CA VAL A 120 5.63 -9.53 9.14
C VAL A 120 6.09 -8.54 8.08
N LEU A 121 6.77 -7.47 8.50
CA LEU A 121 7.25 -6.43 7.60
C LEU A 121 8.27 -7.00 6.57
N ARG A 122 9.24 -7.79 7.03
CA ARG A 122 10.21 -8.48 6.16
C ARG A 122 9.55 -9.38 5.11
N GLY A 123 8.43 -10.01 5.43
CA GLY A 123 7.67 -10.83 4.49
C GLY A 123 6.99 -10.02 3.38
N ILE A 124 6.72 -8.75 3.60
CA ILE A 124 5.95 -7.87 2.71
C ILE A 124 6.84 -6.92 1.92
N LEU A 125 7.87 -6.35 2.53
CA LEU A 125 8.75 -5.35 1.91
C LEU A 125 9.33 -5.76 0.56
N PRO A 126 9.67 -7.03 0.27
CA PRO A 126 10.12 -7.43 -1.06
C PRO A 126 9.12 -7.11 -2.18
N TYR A 127 7.84 -6.97 -1.84
CA TYR A 127 6.76 -6.68 -2.80
C TYR A 127 6.34 -5.21 -2.79
N ALA A 128 6.64 -4.46 -1.73
CA ALA A 128 6.26 -3.06 -1.58
C ALA A 128 7.18 -2.15 -2.39
N GLY A 129 6.61 -1.22 -3.15
CA GLY A 129 7.32 -0.10 -3.76
C GLY A 129 7.49 1.06 -2.79
N TYR A 130 6.46 1.28 -1.96
CA TYR A 130 6.44 2.33 -0.94
C TYR A 130 6.03 1.77 0.41
N LEU A 131 6.57 2.38 1.48
CA LEU A 131 6.20 2.15 2.86
C LEU A 131 5.89 3.49 3.52
N ALA A 132 4.69 3.62 4.08
CA ALA A 132 4.27 4.79 4.84
C ALA A 132 4.11 4.44 6.33
N PRO A 133 5.08 4.78 7.20
CA PRO A 133 4.92 4.66 8.64
C PRO A 133 3.74 5.50 9.14
N PHE A 134 2.79 4.86 9.83
CA PHE A 134 1.54 5.47 10.25
C PHE A 134 1.65 5.92 11.71
N THR A 135 1.58 7.19 12.08
CA THR A 135 1.40 8.40 11.30
C THR A 135 1.99 9.58 12.08
N TYR A 136 2.48 10.60 11.39
CA TYR A 136 2.76 11.90 12.01
C TYR A 136 1.44 12.64 12.19
N GLY A 137 1.13 13.00 13.43
CA GLY A 137 0.02 13.87 13.76
C GLY A 137 0.45 15.33 13.79
N ILE A 138 -0.51 16.24 13.90
CA ILE A 138 -0.28 17.69 13.89
C ILE A 138 -0.66 18.35 15.21
N THR A 139 0.16 19.30 15.68
CA THR A 139 -0.10 20.12 16.86
C THR A 139 -0.99 21.34 16.53
N ALA A 140 -1.59 21.96 17.53
CA ALA A 140 -2.43 23.15 17.35
C ALA A 140 -1.64 24.37 16.82
N GLN A 141 -0.31 24.34 16.88
CA GLN A 141 0.58 25.39 16.39
C GLN A 141 1.15 25.07 15.00
N GLY A 142 0.66 24.02 14.32
CA GLY A 142 1.19 23.59 13.03
C GLY A 142 2.53 22.84 13.12
N GLY A 143 2.91 22.33 14.28
CA GLY A 143 4.03 21.41 14.44
C GLY A 143 3.64 19.95 14.25
N LEU A 144 4.60 19.05 14.38
CA LEU A 144 4.40 17.61 14.25
C LEU A 144 4.51 16.91 15.61
N PHE A 145 3.70 15.87 15.83
CA PHE A 145 3.99 14.84 16.81
C PHE A 145 5.02 13.88 16.23
N ASP A 146 6.09 13.59 16.98
CA ASP A 146 7.13 12.68 16.50
C ASP A 146 6.62 11.24 16.41
N LEU A 147 7.19 10.49 15.48
CA LEU A 147 6.85 9.09 15.23
C LEU A 147 8.11 8.23 15.43
N ASN A 148 7.97 7.15 16.18
CA ASN A 148 9.03 6.16 16.33
C ASN A 148 9.05 5.22 15.11
N ASP A 149 9.62 5.69 14.03
CA ASP A 149 9.66 5.03 12.73
C ASP A 149 11.05 4.45 12.36
N THR A 150 12.04 4.58 13.24
CA THR A 150 13.43 4.23 12.97
C THR A 150 13.60 2.79 12.45
N GLU A 151 12.92 1.82 13.05
CA GLU A 151 13.01 0.42 12.62
C GLU A 151 12.33 0.22 11.26
N LEU A 152 11.20 0.89 11.02
CA LEU A 152 10.50 0.83 9.73
C LEU A 152 11.35 1.39 8.59
N LEU A 153 12.03 2.51 8.82
CA LEU A 153 12.91 3.14 7.84
C LEU A 153 14.14 2.28 7.56
N ALA A 154 14.77 1.70 8.59
CA ALA A 154 15.90 0.80 8.43
C ALA A 154 15.52 -0.45 7.60
N LEU A 155 14.35 -1.02 7.85
CA LEU A 155 13.84 -2.14 7.08
C LEU A 155 13.47 -1.75 5.65
N ALA A 156 12.87 -0.57 5.44
CA ALA A 156 12.59 -0.07 4.09
C ALA A 156 13.88 0.06 3.27
N GLU A 157 14.95 0.60 3.86
CA GLU A 157 16.27 0.71 3.24
C GLU A 157 16.86 -0.68 2.92
N GLU A 158 16.83 -1.62 3.88
CA GLU A 158 17.31 -3.00 3.69
C GLU A 158 16.68 -3.68 2.49
N TYR A 159 15.39 -3.43 2.24
CA TYR A 159 14.64 -4.04 1.13
C TYR A 159 14.54 -3.16 -0.11
N GLY A 160 15.11 -1.95 -0.12
CA GLY A 160 15.01 -1.01 -1.23
C GLY A 160 13.57 -0.53 -1.47
N THR A 161 12.75 -0.49 -0.42
CA THR A 161 11.40 0.07 -0.44
C THR A 161 11.48 1.56 -0.15
N THR A 162 10.79 2.37 -0.92
CA THR A 162 10.84 3.83 -0.79
C THR A 162 9.95 4.31 0.37
N PRO A 163 10.48 4.95 1.41
CA PRO A 163 9.67 5.43 2.52
C PRO A 163 8.96 6.75 2.14
N LEU A 164 7.67 6.85 2.51
CA LEU A 164 6.86 8.07 2.42
C LEU A 164 6.45 8.50 3.83
N MET A 165 6.57 9.78 4.13
CA MET A 165 6.13 10.36 5.40
C MET A 165 4.60 10.47 5.38
N HIS A 166 3.92 9.73 6.25
CA HIS A 166 2.47 9.81 6.36
C HIS A 166 2.08 10.92 7.36
N LEU A 167 1.36 11.92 6.87
CA LEU A 167 0.92 13.08 7.62
C LEU A 167 -0.59 13.07 7.75
N SER A 168 -1.12 13.10 8.97
CA SER A 168 -2.55 13.06 9.23
C SER A 168 -2.98 14.06 10.30
N THR A 169 -4.29 14.24 10.48
CA THR A 169 -4.87 15.11 11.52
C THR A 169 -4.93 14.43 12.89
N LEU A 170 -4.07 13.42 13.14
CA LEU A 170 -3.97 12.76 14.43
C LEU A 170 -3.53 13.76 15.51
N THR A 171 -4.19 13.72 16.65
CA THR A 171 -3.87 14.56 17.81
C THR A 171 -3.14 13.76 18.89
N GLU A 172 -2.71 14.48 19.95
CA GLU A 172 -2.10 13.91 21.16
C GLU A 172 -2.94 12.82 21.83
N ASN A 173 -4.25 12.84 21.61
CA ASN A 173 -5.18 11.84 22.15
C ASN A 173 -5.29 10.58 21.29
N GLY A 174 -4.53 10.48 20.19
CA GLY A 174 -4.57 9.35 19.29
C GLY A 174 -5.82 9.28 18.41
N SER A 175 -6.55 10.40 18.25
CA SER A 175 -7.75 10.50 17.43
C SER A 175 -7.57 11.51 16.30
N PHE A 176 -8.16 11.27 15.16
CA PHE A 176 -8.25 12.24 14.08
C PHE A 176 -9.18 13.40 14.49
N SER A 177 -8.81 14.63 14.13
CA SER A 177 -9.54 15.83 14.53
C SER A 177 -9.74 16.80 13.37
N SER A 178 -10.99 16.97 12.96
CA SER A 178 -11.38 18.00 12.01
C SER A 178 -11.17 19.42 12.55
N LEU A 179 -11.36 19.63 13.86
CA LEU A 179 -11.07 20.93 14.50
C LEU A 179 -9.57 21.27 14.40
N ARG A 180 -8.68 20.30 14.61
CA ARG A 180 -7.24 20.52 14.46
C ARG A 180 -6.88 20.87 13.02
N ALA A 181 -7.50 20.22 12.04
CA ALA A 181 -7.34 20.57 10.64
C ALA A 181 -7.80 22.01 10.37
N GLU A 182 -8.95 22.40 10.89
CA GLU A 182 -9.49 23.76 10.76
C GLU A 182 -8.55 24.81 11.38
N GLU A 183 -8.09 24.60 12.62
CA GLU A 183 -7.15 25.48 13.34
C GLU A 183 -5.85 25.72 12.56
N VAL A 184 -5.36 24.73 11.84
CA VAL A 184 -4.10 24.80 11.11
C VAL A 184 -4.31 25.30 9.68
N LEU A 185 -5.32 24.80 8.96
CA LEU A 185 -5.52 25.15 7.56
C LEU A 185 -6.06 26.55 7.35
N LEU A 186 -6.80 27.12 8.30
CA LEU A 186 -7.34 28.49 8.20
C LEU A 186 -6.40 29.56 8.77
N ASP A 187 -5.31 29.17 9.40
CA ASP A 187 -4.27 30.07 9.91
C ASP A 187 -3.01 29.98 9.03
N PRO A 188 -2.69 31.01 8.23
CA PRO A 188 -1.56 30.95 7.30
C PRO A 188 -0.21 30.70 7.99
N GLU A 189 0.03 31.24 9.20
CA GLU A 189 1.29 31.06 9.92
C GLU A 189 1.44 29.60 10.38
N LYS A 190 0.35 28.99 10.87
CA LYS A 190 0.35 27.58 11.27
C LYS A 190 0.47 26.63 10.08
N ALA A 191 -0.19 26.94 8.97
CA ALA A 191 -0.10 26.15 7.76
C ALA A 191 1.34 26.17 7.20
N GLU A 192 1.98 27.35 7.17
CA GLU A 192 3.38 27.49 6.75
C GLU A 192 4.34 26.74 7.69
N ASN A 193 4.15 26.88 9.00
CA ASN A 193 4.93 26.14 9.99
C ASN A 193 4.81 24.61 9.78
N LEU A 194 3.60 24.10 9.52
CA LEU A 194 3.40 22.68 9.25
C LEU A 194 4.13 22.23 7.97
N ILE A 195 4.11 23.04 6.93
CA ILE A 195 4.84 22.77 5.68
C ILE A 195 6.35 22.69 5.93
N GLU A 196 6.91 23.67 6.66
CA GLU A 196 8.34 23.71 6.97
C GLU A 196 8.77 22.53 7.85
N GLU A 197 8.02 22.24 8.94
CA GLU A 197 8.32 21.12 9.83
C GLU A 197 8.23 19.76 9.10
N THR A 198 7.23 19.62 8.21
CA THR A 198 7.09 18.42 7.38
C THR A 198 8.28 18.26 6.44
N ALA A 199 8.65 19.31 5.73
CA ALA A 199 9.80 19.28 4.81
C ALA A 199 11.13 19.01 5.54
N ARG A 200 11.33 19.65 6.69
CA ARG A 200 12.52 19.45 7.55
C ARG A 200 12.60 18.01 8.07
N THR A 201 11.48 17.46 8.54
CA THR A 201 11.42 16.09 9.04
C THR A 201 11.60 15.06 7.92
N MET A 202 10.98 15.30 6.76
CA MET A 202 11.17 14.47 5.56
C MET A 202 12.66 14.37 5.21
N GLN A 203 13.38 15.48 5.10
CA GLN A 203 14.82 15.49 4.80
C GLN A 203 15.64 14.80 5.88
N ARG A 204 15.42 15.16 7.14
CA ARG A 204 16.19 14.64 8.28
C ARG A 204 16.10 13.13 8.39
N LYS A 205 14.93 12.53 8.14
CA LYS A 205 14.66 11.10 8.26
C LYS A 205 14.81 10.33 6.95
N GLY A 206 15.07 10.98 5.83
CA GLY A 206 15.31 10.35 4.54
C GLY A 206 14.06 9.85 3.83
N TYR A 207 12.91 10.44 4.08
CA TYR A 207 11.69 10.17 3.33
C TYR A 207 11.79 10.71 1.90
N ALA A 208 11.24 9.97 0.94
CA ALA A 208 11.23 10.34 -0.47
C ALA A 208 10.02 11.20 -0.87
N GLY A 209 9.14 11.49 0.07
CA GLY A 209 7.94 12.28 -0.16
C GLY A 209 7.00 12.24 1.02
N VAL A 210 5.83 12.86 0.84
CA VAL A 210 4.79 12.98 1.86
C VAL A 210 3.47 12.42 1.33
N ASP A 211 2.80 11.62 2.13
CA ASP A 211 1.44 11.13 1.93
C ASP A 211 0.51 11.83 2.90
N VAL A 212 -0.33 12.74 2.40
CA VAL A 212 -1.20 13.61 3.20
C VAL A 212 -2.58 12.98 3.30
N ASP A 213 -2.97 12.65 4.52
CA ASP A 213 -4.23 11.95 4.85
C ASP A 213 -5.04 12.77 5.88
N PHE A 214 -5.64 13.87 5.41
CA PHE A 214 -6.52 14.68 6.23
C PHE A 214 -7.97 14.28 5.96
N GLU A 215 -8.54 13.57 6.92
CA GLU A 215 -9.91 13.06 6.83
C GLU A 215 -10.90 13.93 7.62
N PHE A 216 -12.19 13.70 7.38
CA PHE A 216 -13.31 14.37 8.07
C PHE A 216 -13.30 15.90 7.95
N LEU A 217 -12.89 16.39 6.79
CA LEU A 217 -12.91 17.81 6.45
C LEU A 217 -14.29 18.18 5.88
N GLY A 218 -14.94 19.18 6.48
CA GLY A 218 -16.19 19.74 5.93
C GLY A 218 -15.95 20.58 4.67
N ALA A 219 -17.03 20.87 3.93
CA ALA A 219 -16.98 21.67 2.72
C ALA A 219 -16.24 23.03 2.86
N PRO A 220 -16.33 23.76 3.99
CA PRO A 220 -15.59 25.01 4.16
C PRO A 220 -14.07 24.88 4.10
N LEU A 221 -13.53 23.69 4.40
CA LEU A 221 -12.08 23.45 4.39
C LEU A 221 -11.54 22.97 3.04
N ALA A 222 -12.39 22.66 2.07
CA ALA A 222 -11.98 22.05 0.81
C ALA A 222 -10.97 22.89 0.02
N GLU A 223 -11.16 24.22 0.00
CA GLU A 223 -10.23 25.15 -0.66
C GLU A 223 -8.91 25.21 0.10
N ALA A 224 -8.94 25.52 1.39
CA ALA A 224 -7.78 25.65 2.25
C ALA A 224 -6.93 24.36 2.25
N TYR A 225 -7.57 23.19 2.27
CA TYR A 225 -6.87 21.92 2.18
C TYR A 225 -6.18 21.71 0.83
N ALA A 226 -6.86 22.03 -0.26
CA ALA A 226 -6.26 21.92 -1.59
C ALA A 226 -5.07 22.87 -1.76
N ASP A 227 -5.17 24.10 -1.24
CA ASP A 227 -4.09 25.09 -1.26
C ASP A 227 -2.91 24.66 -0.40
N PHE A 228 -3.17 24.12 0.79
CA PHE A 228 -2.14 23.53 1.65
C PHE A 228 -1.37 22.42 0.94
N VAL A 229 -2.06 21.46 0.30
CA VAL A 229 -1.42 20.39 -0.48
C VAL A 229 -0.57 20.96 -1.61
N GLY A 230 -1.04 22.01 -2.28
CA GLY A 230 -0.29 22.68 -3.35
C GLY A 230 0.99 23.37 -2.84
N ALA A 231 0.91 24.06 -1.73
CA ALA A 231 2.04 24.73 -1.10
C ALA A 231 3.08 23.70 -0.57
N LEU A 232 2.60 22.66 0.11
CA LEU A 232 3.44 21.56 0.56
C LEU A 232 4.17 20.90 -0.62
N ARG A 233 3.46 20.64 -1.72
CA ARG A 233 4.04 20.06 -2.92
C ARG A 233 5.13 20.94 -3.50
N GLN A 234 4.95 22.27 -3.56
CA GLN A 234 6.00 23.18 -4.05
C GLN A 234 7.27 23.06 -3.20
N THR A 235 7.13 22.99 -1.88
CA THR A 235 8.26 22.87 -0.96
C THR A 235 8.94 21.52 -1.07
N VAL A 236 8.17 20.42 -1.02
CA VAL A 236 8.67 19.04 -1.12
C VAL A 236 9.34 18.78 -2.47
N SER A 237 8.81 19.31 -3.58
CA SER A 237 9.40 19.14 -4.92
C SER A 237 10.75 19.82 -5.06
N ARG A 238 11.01 20.96 -4.38
CA ARG A 238 12.35 21.60 -4.35
C ARG A 238 13.39 20.69 -3.68
N LEU A 239 12.96 19.78 -2.83
CA LEU A 239 13.80 18.79 -2.14
C LEU A 239 13.89 17.45 -2.91
N GLY A 240 13.30 17.38 -4.11
CA GLY A 240 13.27 16.17 -4.94
C GLY A 240 12.22 15.15 -4.51
N GLY A 241 11.35 15.48 -3.56
CA GLY A 241 10.30 14.59 -3.07
C GLY A 241 8.99 14.70 -3.85
N ILE A 242 8.06 13.82 -3.55
CA ILE A 242 6.70 13.76 -4.11
C ILE A 242 5.65 13.99 -3.03
N VAL A 243 4.48 14.50 -3.42
CA VAL A 243 3.31 14.59 -2.54
C VAL A 243 2.17 13.75 -3.09
N ILE A 244 1.66 12.87 -2.23
CA ILE A 244 0.45 12.07 -2.46
C ILE A 244 -0.66 12.66 -1.59
N ALA A 245 -1.87 12.76 -2.12
CA ALA A 245 -3.07 13.09 -1.33
C ALA A 245 -3.97 11.86 -1.21
N ALA A 246 -4.19 11.40 0.01
CA ALA A 246 -5.16 10.35 0.30
C ALA A 246 -6.59 10.94 0.24
N LEU A 247 -7.50 10.22 -0.42
CA LEU A 247 -8.84 10.69 -0.70
C LEU A 247 -9.89 9.67 -0.24
N ALA A 248 -10.89 10.14 0.47
CA ALA A 248 -12.09 9.35 0.75
C ALA A 248 -12.79 8.97 -0.58
N PRO A 249 -13.25 7.72 -0.76
CA PRO A 249 -13.85 7.30 -2.01
C PRO A 249 -15.24 7.90 -2.17
N LYS A 250 -15.46 8.66 -3.26
CA LYS A 250 -16.74 9.28 -3.59
C LYS A 250 -17.46 8.54 -4.72
N THR A 251 -18.77 8.51 -4.68
CA THR A 251 -19.63 8.01 -5.76
C THR A 251 -20.12 9.12 -6.69
N SER A 252 -20.08 10.40 -6.22
CA SER A 252 -20.36 11.60 -7.02
C SER A 252 -19.47 12.75 -6.56
N ALA A 253 -19.33 13.81 -7.37
CA ALA A 253 -18.58 15.01 -6.99
C ALA A 253 -19.18 15.70 -5.75
N ASP A 254 -20.51 15.71 -5.69
CA ASP A 254 -21.29 16.42 -4.67
C ASP A 254 -21.76 15.49 -3.55
N GLN A 255 -21.07 14.37 -3.33
CA GLN A 255 -21.45 13.43 -2.26
C GLN A 255 -21.42 14.13 -0.91
N PRO A 256 -22.56 14.17 -0.19
CA PRO A 256 -22.62 14.84 1.12
C PRO A 256 -21.92 14.01 2.21
N GLY A 257 -21.48 14.70 3.25
CA GLY A 257 -20.90 14.12 4.45
C GLY A 257 -19.48 14.62 4.73
N ILE A 258 -19.19 14.83 6.00
CA ILE A 258 -17.93 15.42 6.47
C ILE A 258 -16.68 14.66 6.00
N LEU A 259 -16.78 13.34 5.76
CA LEU A 259 -15.69 12.53 5.22
C LEU A 259 -15.37 12.90 3.76
N TYR A 260 -16.34 13.41 3.01
CA TYR A 260 -16.25 13.57 1.57
C TYR A 260 -16.11 15.02 1.11
N GLU A 261 -16.82 15.94 1.74
CA GLU A 261 -17.02 17.31 1.26
C GLU A 261 -15.72 18.12 1.18
N GLY A 262 -14.80 17.90 2.12
CA GLY A 262 -13.48 18.53 2.12
C GLY A 262 -12.52 18.04 1.02
N HIS A 263 -12.85 16.95 0.32
CA HIS A 263 -12.02 16.39 -0.73
C HIS A 263 -12.49 16.83 -2.12
N ASP A 264 -12.08 18.02 -2.57
CA ASP A 264 -12.24 18.41 -3.99
C ASP A 264 -11.22 17.65 -4.84
N TYR A 265 -11.66 16.58 -5.48
CA TYR A 265 -10.81 15.71 -6.29
C TYR A 265 -10.09 16.45 -7.42
N ALA A 266 -10.77 17.41 -8.07
CA ALA A 266 -10.19 18.14 -9.19
C ALA A 266 -9.06 19.05 -8.72
N LYS A 267 -9.23 19.74 -7.59
CA LYS A 267 -8.20 20.62 -7.00
C LYS A 267 -7.05 19.81 -6.42
N LEU A 268 -7.33 18.79 -5.63
CA LEU A 268 -6.30 17.93 -5.03
C LEU A 268 -5.46 17.21 -6.09
N ALA A 269 -6.07 16.71 -7.18
CA ALA A 269 -5.34 16.10 -8.28
C ALA A 269 -4.44 17.09 -9.06
N ARG A 270 -4.77 18.38 -9.07
CA ARG A 270 -3.87 19.42 -9.63
C ARG A 270 -2.72 19.75 -8.70
N ASN A 271 -2.97 19.73 -7.40
CA ASN A 271 -2.06 20.20 -6.38
C ASN A 271 -1.12 19.13 -5.83
N ALA A 272 -1.45 17.83 -5.98
CA ALA A 272 -0.58 16.71 -5.61
C ALA A 272 0.14 16.12 -6.84
N ASP A 273 1.20 15.33 -6.64
CA ASP A 273 1.83 14.54 -7.70
C ASP A 273 1.02 13.30 -8.02
N TYR A 274 0.41 12.73 -6.99
CA TYR A 274 -0.47 11.57 -7.06
C TYR A 274 -1.65 11.71 -6.12
N VAL A 275 -2.70 10.97 -6.39
CA VAL A 275 -3.82 10.78 -5.47
C VAL A 275 -4.00 9.30 -5.17
N LEU A 276 -4.31 9.00 -3.92
CA LEU A 276 -4.57 7.67 -3.43
C LEU A 276 -6.03 7.61 -2.97
N VAL A 277 -6.84 6.74 -3.58
CA VAL A 277 -8.24 6.60 -3.18
C VAL A 277 -8.37 5.45 -2.21
N MET A 278 -8.86 5.73 -1.01
CA MET A 278 -9.00 4.79 0.11
C MET A 278 -10.21 3.86 -0.07
N SER A 279 -10.30 3.19 -1.24
CA SER A 279 -11.46 2.33 -1.59
C SER A 279 -11.60 1.08 -0.70
N TYR A 280 -10.60 0.74 0.10
CA TYR A 280 -10.65 -0.36 1.06
C TYR A 280 -11.62 -0.11 2.23
N GLY A 281 -11.94 1.14 2.55
CA GLY A 281 -12.95 1.49 3.56
C GLY A 281 -14.35 0.94 3.24
N TYR A 282 -14.65 0.69 1.97
CA TYR A 282 -15.91 0.06 1.57
C TYR A 282 -16.08 -1.40 2.02
N THR A 283 -14.99 -2.10 2.29
CA THR A 283 -15.05 -3.49 2.75
C THR A 283 -15.40 -3.62 4.24
N GLN A 284 -15.19 -2.57 5.03
CA GLN A 284 -15.57 -2.57 6.46
C GLN A 284 -17.08 -2.45 6.66
N PHE A 285 -17.80 -1.86 5.72
CA PHE A 285 -19.27 -1.80 5.76
C PHE A 285 -19.94 -3.07 5.21
N ALA A 286 -19.16 -4.00 4.65
CA ALA A 286 -19.65 -5.22 4.01
C ALA A 286 -19.97 -6.37 4.99
N HIS A 287 -19.88 -6.15 6.30
CA HIS A 287 -20.20 -7.17 7.31
C HIS A 287 -21.64 -7.11 7.83
N THR A 288 -22.50 -6.28 7.25
CA THR A 288 -23.95 -6.37 7.53
C THR A 288 -24.58 -7.50 6.68
N PRO A 289 -25.60 -8.22 7.18
CA PRO A 289 -26.29 -9.26 6.43
C PRO A 289 -26.78 -8.82 5.04
N GLU A 290 -27.16 -7.55 4.88
CA GLU A 290 -27.57 -6.93 3.62
C GLU A 290 -26.43 -6.81 2.58
N CYS A 291 -25.16 -6.75 3.03
CA CYS A 291 -24.02 -6.77 2.14
C CYS A 291 -23.67 -8.16 1.61
N LEU A 292 -24.03 -9.23 2.32
CA LEU A 292 -23.83 -10.61 1.87
C LEU A 292 -24.75 -10.96 0.70
N GLU A 293 -25.97 -10.40 0.65
CA GLU A 293 -26.89 -10.52 -0.50
C GLU A 293 -26.40 -9.76 -1.73
N ASN A 294 -25.55 -8.73 -1.54
CA ASN A 294 -24.99 -7.91 -2.60
C ASN A 294 -23.59 -8.36 -3.08
N GLN A 295 -23.08 -9.53 -2.69
CA GLN A 295 -21.84 -10.10 -3.22
C GLN A 295 -21.85 -10.30 -4.76
N GLY A 296 -23.02 -10.30 -5.40
CA GLY A 296 -23.16 -10.16 -6.85
C GLY A 296 -22.72 -8.81 -7.42
N LYS A 297 -22.57 -7.78 -6.59
CA LYS A 297 -22.20 -6.41 -6.95
C LYS A 297 -20.72 -6.05 -6.73
N MET A 298 -19.82 -7.01 -6.58
CA MET A 298 -18.38 -6.76 -6.77
C MET A 298 -18.02 -6.17 -8.16
N ARG A 299 -19.02 -6.04 -9.04
CA ARG A 299 -18.96 -5.20 -10.23
C ARG A 299 -18.81 -3.70 -9.91
N ASP A 300 -19.14 -3.27 -8.70
CA ASP A 300 -19.15 -1.85 -8.33
C ASP A 300 -17.74 -1.31 -7.99
N SER A 301 -16.77 -2.12 -7.59
CA SER A 301 -15.38 -1.68 -7.51
C SER A 301 -14.80 -1.33 -8.90
N ILE A 302 -15.28 -2.00 -9.94
CA ILE A 302 -15.00 -1.64 -11.35
C ILE A 302 -15.78 -0.37 -11.75
N CYS A 303 -16.97 -0.15 -11.20
CA CYS A 303 -17.74 1.08 -11.39
C CYS A 303 -17.08 2.28 -10.72
N ILE A 304 -16.55 2.13 -9.50
CA ILE A 304 -15.77 3.18 -8.82
C ILE A 304 -14.57 3.57 -9.68
N SER A 305 -13.81 2.61 -10.22
CA SER A 305 -12.66 2.92 -11.08
C SER A 305 -13.06 3.66 -12.35
N ARG A 306 -14.19 3.32 -12.99
CA ARG A 306 -14.73 4.02 -14.17
C ARG A 306 -15.29 5.41 -13.84
N LEU A 307 -15.93 5.55 -12.68
CA LEU A 307 -16.41 6.84 -12.20
C LEU A 307 -15.23 7.75 -11.85
N MET A 308 -14.21 7.22 -11.20
CA MET A 308 -12.98 7.92 -10.88
C MET A 308 -12.25 8.36 -12.16
N ASP A 309 -12.16 7.51 -13.17
CA ASP A 309 -11.62 7.89 -14.48
C ASP A 309 -12.36 9.07 -15.07
N ARG A 310 -13.70 9.10 -14.98
CA ARG A 310 -14.51 10.24 -15.49
C ARG A 310 -14.34 11.52 -14.68
N LEU A 311 -14.25 11.41 -13.35
CA LEU A 311 -14.03 12.57 -12.47
C LEU A 311 -12.65 13.17 -12.68
N PHE A 312 -11.62 12.34 -12.88
CA PHE A 312 -10.25 12.79 -13.11
C PHE A 312 -9.96 13.20 -14.57
N GLN A 313 -10.68 12.63 -15.57
CA GLN A 313 -10.55 13.07 -16.96
C GLN A 313 -11.03 14.52 -17.17
N LYS A 314 -12.01 14.97 -16.40
CA LYS A 314 -12.45 16.38 -16.39
C LYS A 314 -11.42 17.33 -15.77
N ALA A 315 -10.44 16.83 -15.01
CA ALA A 315 -9.40 17.59 -14.31
C ALA A 315 -8.09 17.68 -15.10
N HIS A 316 -8.13 17.99 -16.40
CA HIS A 316 -6.98 18.31 -17.26
C HIS A 316 -5.75 17.39 -17.14
N GLY A 317 -5.82 16.20 -17.76
CA GLY A 317 -4.64 15.53 -18.35
C GLY A 317 -3.54 15.01 -17.43
N LYS A 318 -3.57 15.22 -16.12
CA LYS A 318 -2.64 14.57 -15.20
C LYS A 318 -3.11 13.16 -14.86
N ARG A 319 -2.26 12.19 -15.14
CA ARG A 319 -2.54 10.77 -14.87
C ARG A 319 -2.40 10.50 -13.37
N THR A 320 -3.46 9.99 -12.76
CA THR A 320 -3.43 9.47 -11.39
C THR A 320 -2.47 8.27 -11.27
N ILE A 321 -1.99 7.95 -10.06
CA ILE A 321 -1.28 6.68 -9.78
C ILE A 321 -2.07 5.49 -10.34
N TRP A 322 -3.39 5.52 -10.23
CA TRP A 322 -4.28 4.50 -10.77
C TRP A 322 -4.15 4.27 -12.29
N GLN A 323 -3.88 5.32 -13.06
CA GLN A 323 -3.71 5.19 -14.52
C GLN A 323 -2.29 4.83 -14.95
N ARG A 324 -1.26 5.21 -14.16
CA ARG A 324 0.14 4.93 -14.49
C ARG A 324 0.64 3.59 -13.92
N THR A 325 0.18 3.25 -12.73
CA THR A 325 0.58 2.01 -12.04
C THR A 325 -0.65 1.51 -11.30
N LYS A 326 -1.32 0.47 -11.63
CA LYS A 326 -2.40 -0.07 -10.79
C LYS A 326 -1.86 -0.29 -9.37
N SER A 327 -1.94 0.74 -8.54
CA SER A 327 -1.39 0.70 -7.18
C SER A 327 -2.40 0.04 -6.26
N CYS A 328 -1.95 -0.93 -5.48
CA CYS A 328 -2.71 -1.52 -4.40
C CYS A 328 -2.17 -0.96 -3.08
N VAL A 329 -3.09 -0.55 -2.21
CA VAL A 329 -2.78 -0.13 -0.84
C VAL A 329 -3.17 -1.26 0.09
N PHE A 330 -2.33 -1.55 1.06
CA PHE A 330 -2.61 -2.52 2.11
C PHE A 330 -2.06 -2.04 3.44
N TYR A 331 -2.75 -2.40 4.52
CA TYR A 331 -2.23 -2.23 5.87
C TYR A 331 -1.40 -3.44 6.26
N ILE A 332 -0.21 -3.18 6.77
CA ILE A 332 0.67 -4.20 7.32
C ILE A 332 0.36 -4.32 8.81
N THR A 333 -0.32 -5.41 9.19
CA THR A 333 -0.69 -5.67 10.58
C THR A 333 -0.32 -7.09 10.98
N ASP A 334 -0.12 -7.32 12.27
CA ASP A 334 0.20 -8.64 12.85
C ASP A 334 -0.99 -9.60 12.95
N GLY A 335 -2.11 -9.28 12.30
CA GLY A 335 -3.34 -10.06 12.42
C GLY A 335 -4.07 -9.87 13.74
N ILE A 336 -3.67 -8.88 14.56
CA ILE A 336 -4.36 -8.51 15.79
C ILE A 336 -5.36 -7.39 15.50
N CYS A 337 -6.34 -7.65 14.65
CA CYS A 337 -7.63 -6.98 14.77
C CYS A 337 -8.42 -7.72 15.86
N LYS A 338 -8.09 -7.49 17.11
CA LYS A 338 -9.05 -7.69 18.19
C LYS A 338 -10.06 -6.57 18.04
N GLU A 339 -11.28 -6.97 17.68
CA GLU A 339 -12.48 -6.18 17.83
C GLU A 339 -12.43 -5.43 19.18
N ARG A 340 -12.20 -4.13 19.13
CA ARG A 340 -12.63 -3.27 20.21
C ARG A 340 -14.03 -2.85 19.83
N GLY A 341 -14.99 -3.57 20.45
CA GLY A 341 -16.36 -3.13 20.47
C GLY A 341 -16.43 -1.71 21.05
N VAL A 342 -17.11 -0.85 20.35
CA VAL A 342 -17.90 0.26 20.84
C VAL A 342 -19.25 0.13 20.19
#